data_d1060eb3823a25995c0614dd77071826
#
_entry.id   d1060eb3823a25995c0614dd77071826
#
_cell.length_a   1.000
_cell.length_b   1.000
_cell.length_c   1.000
_cell.angle_alpha   90.00
_cell.angle_beta   90.00
_cell.angle_gamma   90.00
#
_symmetry.space_group_name_H-M   'P 1'
#
loop_
_entity.id
_entity.type
_entity.pdbx_description
1 polymer ?
#
loop_
_entity_poly.entity_id
_entity_poly.type
_entity_poly.pdbx_seq_one_letter_code
_entity_poly.pdbx_strand_id
1 'polypeptide(L)'
;MIDYTFPVIITNSREVLCKELKNVHYKNIQKLIQNNDNENLCIYFEAVIEELCVTKQSLNYIDKFIILLALRMVSVSGVLEIHTKSEIKNTLEIGVISKTILENFFPNTKTVRSDEYNIKVDVGYPYTISNKNVLFDKIHTIEIDGTKVALNLISQEERDEILSLLPASISKDILKEIKQTKEYKQIKLFTYFYEEGKKADYYFSFDSTKNFDLLKMIFSDNLKNCYYYEYVCVSKLHISLYDYLYYMTPVESILQIKTLSKEIKEQNDAQKAAQNTNKQPTPGLGAPR
;
A
#
# COMPACT_ATOMS: atom_id res chain seq x y z
N MET A 1 -15.14 18.50 12.47
CA MET A 1 -15.33 17.67 11.25
C MET A 1 -15.27 16.22 11.70
N ILE A 2 -16.22 15.39 11.29
CA ILE A 2 -16.23 13.96 11.66
C ILE A 2 -15.28 13.27 10.66
N ASP A 3 -14.18 12.68 11.16
CA ASP A 3 -13.32 11.86 10.32
C ASP A 3 -14.10 10.65 9.83
N TYR A 4 -14.13 10.42 8.55
CA TYR A 4 -14.71 9.20 8.00
C TYR A 4 -13.82 8.01 8.40
N THR A 5 -14.46 6.96 8.93
CA THR A 5 -13.80 5.70 9.26
C THR A 5 -14.47 4.56 8.51
N PHE A 6 -13.68 3.58 8.10
CA PHE A 6 -14.17 2.40 7.41
C PHE A 6 -13.56 1.13 8.02
N PRO A 7 -14.33 0.01 8.00
CA PRO A 7 -13.84 -1.26 8.51
C PRO A 7 -12.90 -1.94 7.51
N VAL A 8 -11.85 -2.54 8.02
CA VAL A 8 -10.91 -3.40 7.29
C VAL A 8 -10.90 -4.77 7.94
N ILE A 9 -11.26 -5.78 7.17
CA ILE A 9 -11.15 -7.17 7.61
C ILE A 9 -9.70 -7.61 7.46
N ILE A 10 -9.12 -8.09 8.54
CA ILE A 10 -7.75 -8.59 8.63
C ILE A 10 -7.73 -10.08 8.95
N THR A 11 -6.56 -10.65 9.21
CA THR A 11 -6.41 -12.09 9.49
C THR A 11 -7.29 -12.55 10.65
N ASN A 12 -7.72 -13.81 10.59
CA ASN A 12 -8.66 -14.43 11.54
C ASN A 12 -10.03 -13.71 11.64
N SER A 13 -10.47 -13.11 10.53
CA SER A 13 -11.76 -12.37 10.45
C SER A 13 -11.90 -11.25 11.49
N ARG A 14 -10.78 -10.73 12.00
CA ARG A 14 -10.80 -9.55 12.88
C ARG A 14 -11.09 -8.29 12.07
N GLU A 15 -11.67 -7.30 12.69
CA GLU A 15 -11.98 -6.01 12.10
C GLU A 15 -11.14 -4.90 12.74
N VAL A 16 -10.62 -4.01 11.90
CA VAL A 16 -9.93 -2.78 12.31
C VAL A 16 -10.64 -1.61 11.69
N LEU A 17 -10.98 -0.60 12.47
CA LEU A 17 -11.48 0.67 11.95
C LEU A 17 -10.31 1.56 11.57
N CYS A 18 -10.31 2.03 10.32
CA CYS A 18 -9.28 2.90 9.78
C CYS A 18 -9.88 4.23 9.32
N LYS A 19 -9.11 5.32 9.48
CA LYS A 19 -9.37 6.60 8.83
C LYS A 19 -8.83 6.57 7.40
N GLU A 20 -9.31 7.49 6.57
CA GLU A 20 -8.82 7.64 5.20
C GLU A 20 -7.40 8.22 5.16
N LEU A 21 -6.64 7.81 4.14
CA LEU A 21 -5.33 8.37 3.82
C LEU A 21 -5.52 9.74 3.16
N LYS A 22 -4.94 10.79 3.74
CA LYS A 22 -5.04 12.17 3.24
C LYS A 22 -3.93 12.50 2.24
N ASN A 23 -4.06 13.61 1.52
CA ASN A 23 -3.09 14.03 0.51
C ASN A 23 -1.68 14.19 1.07
N VAL A 24 -1.53 14.62 2.33
CA VAL A 24 -0.21 14.75 2.99
C VAL A 24 0.48 13.38 3.09
N HIS A 25 -0.24 12.34 3.49
CA HIS A 25 0.31 10.99 3.58
C HIS A 25 0.72 10.47 2.21
N TYR A 26 -0.19 10.58 1.24
CA TYR A 26 0.06 10.08 -0.13
C TYR A 26 1.26 10.81 -0.78
N LYS A 27 1.32 12.13 -0.67
CA LYS A 27 2.44 12.94 -1.19
C LYS A 27 3.78 12.55 -0.57
N ASN A 28 3.83 12.27 0.74
CA ASN A 28 5.05 11.84 1.41
C ASN A 28 5.47 10.45 0.95
N ILE A 29 4.53 9.50 0.81
CA ILE A 29 4.80 8.18 0.22
C ILE A 29 5.42 8.34 -1.17
N GLN A 30 4.83 9.17 -2.05
CA GLN A 30 5.35 9.39 -3.40
C GLN A 30 6.78 9.97 -3.40
N LYS A 31 7.08 10.90 -2.50
CA LYS A 31 8.43 11.46 -2.36
C LYS A 31 9.46 10.39 -1.96
N LEU A 32 9.12 9.54 -1.00
CA LEU A 32 10.00 8.47 -0.54
C LEU A 32 10.23 7.41 -1.63
N ILE A 33 9.18 7.05 -2.37
CA ILE A 33 9.27 6.13 -3.52
C ILE A 33 10.18 6.73 -4.61
N GLN A 34 9.97 8.00 -4.98
CA GLN A 34 10.75 8.64 -6.03
C GLN A 34 12.23 8.80 -5.67
N ASN A 35 12.52 9.08 -4.40
CA ASN A 35 13.88 9.18 -3.89
C ASN A 35 14.54 7.81 -3.66
N ASN A 36 13.80 6.72 -3.88
CA ASN A 36 14.23 5.35 -3.59
C ASN A 36 14.66 5.16 -2.13
N ASP A 37 14.08 5.92 -1.22
CA ASP A 37 14.35 5.89 0.22
C ASP A 37 13.52 4.80 0.88
N ASN A 38 13.92 3.57 0.65
CA ASN A 38 13.17 2.39 1.05
C ASN A 38 13.10 2.21 2.58
N GLU A 39 14.12 2.64 3.30
CA GLU A 39 14.17 2.53 4.77
C GLU A 39 13.16 3.47 5.41
N ASN A 40 13.19 4.75 5.07
CA ASN A 40 12.21 5.72 5.56
C ASN A 40 10.80 5.42 5.05
N LEU A 41 10.64 4.81 3.88
CA LEU A 41 9.33 4.37 3.39
C LEU A 41 8.72 3.27 4.26
N CYS A 42 9.53 2.31 4.73
CA CYS A 42 9.06 1.29 5.68
C CYS A 42 8.60 1.92 7.00
N ILE A 43 9.42 2.80 7.57
CA ILE A 43 9.10 3.54 8.80
C ILE A 43 7.82 4.37 8.61
N TYR A 44 7.69 5.02 7.47
CA TYR A 44 6.52 5.84 7.17
C TYR A 44 5.24 5.02 7.01
N PHE A 45 5.29 3.84 6.40
CA PHE A 45 4.14 2.93 6.35
C PHE A 45 3.68 2.50 7.74
N GLU A 46 4.62 2.17 8.63
CA GLU A 46 4.29 1.85 10.04
C GLU A 46 3.62 3.05 10.74
N ALA A 47 4.17 4.25 10.59
CA ALA A 47 3.62 5.46 11.18
C ALA A 47 2.20 5.78 10.64
N VAL A 48 1.97 5.61 9.33
CA VAL A 48 0.65 5.79 8.71
C VAL A 48 -0.37 4.79 9.27
N ILE A 49 0.01 3.53 9.46
CA ILE A 49 -0.87 2.53 10.06
C ILE A 49 -1.19 2.91 11.52
N GLU A 50 -0.19 3.32 12.29
CA GLU A 50 -0.38 3.71 13.68
C GLU A 50 -1.30 4.93 13.83
N GLU A 51 -1.15 5.92 12.95
CA GLU A 51 -1.96 7.15 12.93
C GLU A 51 -3.40 6.87 12.48
N LEU A 52 -3.57 6.09 11.41
CA LEU A 52 -4.87 5.93 10.76
C LEU A 52 -5.71 4.78 11.33
N CYS A 53 -5.13 3.80 12.02
CA CYS A 53 -5.88 2.76 12.70
C CYS A 53 -6.47 3.27 14.02
N VAL A 54 -7.79 3.37 14.08
CA VAL A 54 -8.51 3.80 15.29
C VAL A 54 -8.52 2.68 16.33
N THR A 55 -8.74 1.44 15.88
CA THR A 55 -8.75 0.28 16.75
C THR A 55 -7.33 -0.12 17.14
N LYS A 56 -6.97 0.03 18.40
CA LYS A 56 -5.66 -0.37 18.91
C LYS A 56 -5.66 -1.86 19.23
N GLN A 57 -5.01 -2.63 18.40
CA GLN A 57 -4.80 -4.08 18.59
C GLN A 57 -3.46 -4.52 18.02
N SER A 58 -2.97 -5.67 18.47
CA SER A 58 -1.75 -6.23 17.90
C SER A 58 -1.95 -6.64 16.44
N LEU A 59 -1.15 -6.08 15.55
CA LEU A 59 -1.17 -6.32 14.10
C LEU A 59 0.09 -7.09 13.71
N ASN A 60 -0.08 -8.18 12.98
CA ASN A 60 1.03 -8.85 12.33
C ASN A 60 1.35 -8.19 10.97
N TYR A 61 2.42 -8.63 10.31
CA TYR A 61 2.82 -8.11 9.02
C TYR A 61 1.71 -8.16 7.96
N ILE A 62 0.95 -9.27 7.92
CA ILE A 62 -0.11 -9.46 6.93
C ILE A 62 -1.28 -8.52 7.20
N ASP A 63 -1.63 -8.34 8.47
CA ASP A 63 -2.65 -7.38 8.88
C ASP A 63 -2.29 -5.97 8.38
N LYS A 64 -1.05 -5.54 8.62
CA LYS A 64 -0.51 -4.26 8.17
C LYS A 64 -0.53 -4.11 6.66
N PHE A 65 -0.14 -5.18 5.95
CA PHE A 65 -0.17 -5.21 4.50
C PHE A 65 -1.59 -5.04 3.97
N ILE A 66 -2.56 -5.77 4.50
CA ILE A 66 -3.99 -5.67 4.13
C ILE A 66 -4.53 -4.26 4.44
N ILE A 67 -4.18 -3.68 5.58
CA ILE A 67 -4.58 -2.31 5.94
C ILE A 67 -4.06 -1.30 4.91
N LEU A 68 -2.79 -1.39 4.50
CA LEU A 68 -2.23 -0.51 3.48
C LEU A 68 -2.94 -0.66 2.12
N LEU A 69 -3.28 -1.89 1.73
CA LEU A 69 -4.09 -2.13 0.53
C LEU A 69 -5.47 -1.46 0.62
N ALA A 70 -6.14 -1.60 1.77
CA ALA A 70 -7.44 -1.00 2.01
C ALA A 70 -7.39 0.54 2.01
N LEU A 71 -6.38 1.13 2.67
CA LEU A 71 -6.12 2.57 2.66
C LEU A 71 -5.94 3.09 1.22
N ARG A 72 -5.14 2.40 0.42
CA ARG A 72 -4.92 2.74 -1.00
C ARG A 72 -6.21 2.64 -1.81
N MET A 73 -6.99 1.58 -1.59
CA MET A 73 -8.23 1.32 -2.31
C MET A 73 -9.28 2.39 -2.05
N VAL A 74 -9.47 2.76 -0.79
CA VAL A 74 -10.50 3.73 -0.39
C VAL A 74 -10.10 5.16 -0.72
N SER A 75 -8.85 5.52 -0.48
CA SER A 75 -8.41 6.93 -0.53
C SER A 75 -7.83 7.38 -1.86
N VAL A 76 -7.45 6.44 -2.74
CA VAL A 76 -6.84 6.77 -4.04
C VAL A 76 -7.59 6.11 -5.20
N SER A 77 -7.53 4.77 -5.29
CA SER A 77 -8.23 3.95 -6.29
C SER A 77 -8.13 2.48 -5.95
N GLY A 78 -9.20 1.72 -6.16
CA GLY A 78 -9.21 0.25 -6.06
C GLY A 78 -8.56 -0.46 -7.27
N VAL A 79 -8.22 0.29 -8.31
CA VAL A 79 -7.61 -0.24 -9.54
C VAL A 79 -6.22 0.35 -9.70
N LEU A 80 -5.27 -0.49 -10.05
CA LEU A 80 -3.89 -0.13 -10.37
C LEU A 80 -3.60 -0.47 -11.83
N GLU A 81 -3.07 0.49 -12.58
CA GLU A 81 -2.55 0.27 -13.93
C GLU A 81 -1.03 0.17 -13.87
N ILE A 82 -0.50 -0.97 -14.32
CA ILE A 82 0.94 -1.22 -14.37
C ILE A 82 1.37 -1.23 -15.82
N HIS A 83 2.29 -0.35 -16.17
CA HIS A 83 2.96 -0.34 -17.45
C HIS A 83 4.29 -1.08 -17.36
N THR A 84 4.48 -2.06 -18.20
CA THR A 84 5.76 -2.77 -18.31
C THR A 84 6.75 -1.96 -19.14
N LYS A 85 8.02 -2.38 -19.15
CA LYS A 85 9.05 -1.77 -20.02
C LYS A 85 8.70 -1.85 -21.51
N SER A 86 7.88 -2.83 -21.90
CA SER A 86 7.38 -3.02 -23.27
C SER A 86 6.04 -2.32 -23.51
N GLU A 87 5.68 -1.32 -22.68
CA GLU A 87 4.46 -0.53 -22.76
C GLU A 87 3.15 -1.33 -22.66
N ILE A 88 3.22 -2.60 -22.26
CA ILE A 88 2.03 -3.41 -22.04
C ILE A 88 1.35 -2.96 -20.74
N LYS A 89 0.07 -2.61 -20.87
CA LYS A 89 -0.78 -2.20 -19.76
C LYS A 89 -1.41 -3.41 -19.11
N ASN A 90 -1.19 -3.57 -17.81
CA ASN A 90 -1.90 -4.52 -16.96
C ASN A 90 -2.78 -3.76 -15.98
N THR A 91 -3.98 -4.27 -15.76
CA THR A 91 -4.93 -3.70 -14.79
C THR A 91 -5.09 -4.68 -13.63
N LEU A 92 -4.87 -4.22 -12.41
CA LEU A 92 -4.96 -5.01 -11.18
C LEU A 92 -6.03 -4.43 -10.26
N GLU A 93 -6.87 -5.29 -9.72
CA GLU A 93 -7.84 -4.94 -8.68
C GLU A 93 -7.25 -5.21 -7.30
N ILE A 94 -7.02 -4.17 -6.51
CA ILE A 94 -6.39 -4.26 -5.19
C ILE A 94 -7.24 -5.10 -4.22
N GLY A 95 -8.57 -5.01 -4.33
CA GLY A 95 -9.49 -5.81 -3.53
C GLY A 95 -9.34 -7.31 -3.76
N VAL A 96 -9.05 -7.73 -5.01
CA VAL A 96 -8.78 -9.15 -5.33
C VAL A 96 -7.48 -9.61 -4.69
N ILE A 97 -6.43 -8.76 -4.67
CA ILE A 97 -5.16 -9.06 -4.01
C ILE A 97 -5.39 -9.28 -2.50
N SER A 98 -6.08 -8.35 -1.83
CA SER A 98 -6.39 -8.46 -0.40
C SER A 98 -7.17 -9.73 -0.08
N LYS A 99 -8.23 -10.02 -0.85
CA LYS A 99 -9.05 -11.21 -0.69
C LYS A 99 -8.22 -12.48 -0.86
N THR A 100 -7.40 -12.56 -1.92
CA THR A 100 -6.54 -13.71 -2.20
C THR A 100 -5.57 -13.98 -1.06
N ILE A 101 -4.98 -12.92 -0.47
CA ILE A 101 -4.10 -13.07 0.70
C ILE A 101 -4.89 -13.61 1.89
N LEU A 102 -6.05 -13.05 2.21
CA LEU A 102 -6.87 -13.45 3.36
C LEU A 102 -7.37 -14.90 3.25
N GLU A 103 -7.80 -15.33 2.07
CA GLU A 103 -8.31 -16.69 1.85
C GLU A 103 -7.22 -17.76 1.89
N ASN A 104 -5.99 -17.40 1.54
CA ASN A 104 -4.86 -18.34 1.44
C ASN A 104 -3.79 -18.12 2.52
N PHE A 105 -4.08 -17.24 3.48
CA PHE A 105 -3.16 -16.97 4.58
C PHE A 105 -2.97 -18.19 5.47
N PHE A 106 -1.71 -18.44 5.84
CA PHE A 106 -1.33 -19.50 6.75
C PHE A 106 -1.00 -18.89 8.13
N PRO A 107 -1.86 -19.04 9.13
CA PRO A 107 -1.63 -18.47 10.45
C PRO A 107 -0.48 -19.13 11.24
N ASN A 108 0.13 -20.17 10.69
CA ASN A 108 1.03 -21.04 11.42
C ASN A 108 2.40 -20.39 11.65
N THR A 109 2.60 -19.96 12.87
CA THR A 109 3.91 -20.02 13.48
C THR A 109 4.34 -21.50 13.50
N LYS A 110 5.56 -21.78 13.07
CA LYS A 110 6.18 -23.07 13.29
C LYS A 110 7.06 -22.98 14.52
N THR A 111 7.02 -24.01 15.34
CA THR A 111 7.86 -24.12 16.53
C THR A 111 9.08 -24.96 16.22
N VAL A 112 10.26 -24.36 16.28
CA VAL A 112 11.54 -25.07 16.30
C VAL A 112 11.86 -25.42 17.76
N ARG A 113 12.20 -26.69 18.00
CA ARG A 113 12.50 -27.19 19.35
C ARG A 113 13.89 -27.78 19.40
N SER A 114 14.54 -27.58 20.52
CA SER A 114 15.75 -28.31 20.88
C SER A 114 15.61 -28.84 22.31
N ASP A 115 15.50 -30.13 22.43
CA ASP A 115 15.39 -30.81 23.72
C ASP A 115 16.74 -30.75 24.49
N GLU A 116 17.86 -30.69 23.77
CA GLU A 116 19.20 -30.59 24.35
C GLU A 116 19.38 -29.30 25.17
N TYR A 117 18.82 -28.20 24.69
CA TYR A 117 18.92 -26.88 25.34
C TYR A 117 17.62 -26.44 26.00
N ASN A 118 16.58 -27.28 26.01
CA ASN A 118 15.26 -26.94 26.49
C ASN A 118 14.74 -25.59 25.94
N ILE A 119 14.95 -25.39 24.62
CA ILE A 119 14.59 -24.16 23.92
C ILE A 119 13.48 -24.46 22.92
N LYS A 120 12.45 -23.57 22.88
CA LYS A 120 11.42 -23.53 21.84
C LYS A 120 11.40 -22.15 21.22
N VAL A 121 11.35 -22.09 19.89
CA VAL A 121 11.33 -20.85 19.11
C VAL A 121 10.15 -20.87 18.17
N ASP A 122 9.23 -19.93 18.32
CA ASP A 122 8.11 -19.76 17.40
C ASP A 122 8.52 -18.81 16.26
N VAL A 123 8.41 -19.30 15.03
CA VAL A 123 8.79 -18.60 13.80
C VAL A 123 7.57 -18.33 12.94
N GLY A 124 7.42 -17.13 12.44
CA GLY A 124 6.28 -16.72 11.61
C GLY A 124 6.60 -15.55 10.67
N TYR A 125 5.56 -14.88 10.17
CA TYR A 125 5.75 -13.65 9.41
C TYR A 125 6.35 -12.54 10.30
N PRO A 126 7.19 -11.64 9.73
CA PRO A 126 7.71 -10.52 10.51
C PRO A 126 6.57 -9.67 11.08
N TYR A 127 6.84 -8.92 12.16
CA TYR A 127 5.87 -7.99 12.73
C TYR A 127 5.88 -6.63 12.02
N THR A 128 7.00 -6.27 11.42
CA THR A 128 7.20 -4.96 10.81
C THR A 128 7.31 -5.04 9.30
N ILE A 129 6.87 -3.97 8.63
CA ILE A 129 7.11 -3.79 7.20
C ILE A 129 8.60 -3.48 7.03
N SER A 130 9.28 -4.27 6.21
CA SER A 130 10.72 -4.14 6.00
C SER A 130 11.09 -4.38 4.55
N ASN A 131 12.05 -3.60 4.08
CA ASN A 131 12.72 -3.79 2.79
C ASN A 131 13.94 -4.72 2.88
N LYS A 132 14.22 -5.24 4.07
CA LYS A 132 15.31 -6.19 4.36
C LYS A 132 14.71 -7.53 4.77
N ASN A 133 15.32 -8.61 4.32
CA ASN A 133 14.94 -9.95 4.76
C ASN A 133 15.75 -10.32 6.00
N VAL A 134 15.41 -9.74 7.13
CA VAL A 134 16.08 -10.03 8.39
C VAL A 134 15.51 -11.31 8.97
N LEU A 135 16.39 -12.29 9.20
CA LEU A 135 15.98 -13.60 9.74
C LEU A 135 15.26 -13.46 11.07
N PHE A 136 15.82 -12.63 11.94
CA PHE A 136 15.36 -12.50 13.31
C PHE A 136 14.01 -11.79 13.44
N ASP A 137 13.60 -11.00 12.45
CA ASP A 137 12.26 -10.38 12.44
C ASP A 137 11.12 -11.41 12.34
N LYS A 138 11.45 -12.66 11.99
CA LYS A 138 10.53 -13.79 11.87
C LYS A 138 10.43 -14.62 13.13
N ILE A 139 11.21 -14.32 14.15
CA ILE A 139 11.14 -15.00 15.46
C ILE A 139 10.17 -14.21 16.34
N HIS A 140 9.10 -14.87 16.74
CA HIS A 140 8.04 -14.27 17.54
C HIS A 140 8.26 -14.43 19.02
N THR A 141 8.56 -15.65 19.45
CA THR A 141 8.77 -15.96 20.85
C THR A 141 9.94 -16.92 21.00
N ILE A 142 10.61 -16.78 22.12
CA ILE A 142 11.62 -17.74 22.57
C ILE A 142 11.20 -18.20 23.98
N GLU A 143 11.19 -19.52 24.19
CA GLU A 143 10.98 -20.14 25.47
C GLU A 143 12.27 -20.86 25.84
N ILE A 144 12.87 -20.51 26.97
CA ILE A 144 14.08 -21.11 27.53
C ILE A 144 13.74 -21.57 28.94
N ASP A 145 13.95 -22.85 29.24
CA ASP A 145 13.66 -23.46 30.55
C ASP A 145 12.24 -23.13 31.06
N GLY A 146 11.26 -23.12 30.16
CA GLY A 146 9.86 -22.80 30.47
C GLY A 146 9.54 -21.30 30.59
N THR A 147 10.52 -20.43 30.51
CA THR A 147 10.31 -18.96 30.50
C THR A 147 10.11 -18.50 29.08
N LYS A 148 8.92 -17.98 28.76
CA LYS A 148 8.54 -17.50 27.43
C LYS A 148 8.70 -15.99 27.30
N VAL A 149 9.46 -15.53 26.31
CA VAL A 149 9.66 -14.13 25.98
C VAL A 149 9.09 -13.85 24.59
N ALA A 150 8.24 -12.83 24.47
CA ALA A 150 7.71 -12.36 23.19
C ALA A 150 8.61 -11.24 22.65
N LEU A 151 9.34 -11.51 21.57
CA LEU A 151 10.37 -10.61 21.04
C LEU A 151 9.82 -9.30 20.46
N ASN A 152 8.54 -9.25 20.13
CA ASN A 152 7.88 -8.04 19.65
C ASN A 152 7.48 -7.05 20.76
N LEU A 153 7.63 -7.46 22.03
CA LEU A 153 7.26 -6.65 23.22
C LEU A 153 8.46 -6.06 23.96
N ILE A 154 9.67 -6.38 23.52
CA ILE A 154 10.92 -5.92 24.12
C ILE A 154 11.67 -4.96 23.18
N SER A 155 12.64 -4.22 23.73
CA SER A 155 13.47 -3.31 22.93
C SER A 155 14.33 -4.05 21.92
N GLN A 156 14.84 -3.34 20.91
CA GLN A 156 15.74 -3.93 19.93
C GLN A 156 17.04 -4.45 20.55
N GLU A 157 17.56 -3.74 21.54
CA GLU A 157 18.79 -4.10 22.26
C GLU A 157 18.61 -5.40 23.04
N GLU A 158 17.53 -5.52 23.83
CA GLU A 158 17.20 -6.74 24.57
C GLU A 158 16.95 -7.92 23.62
N ARG A 159 16.32 -7.67 22.50
CA ARG A 159 16.07 -8.65 21.44
C ARG A 159 17.37 -9.19 20.87
N ASP A 160 18.30 -8.30 20.49
CA ASP A 160 19.58 -8.68 19.91
C ASP A 160 20.44 -9.44 20.92
N GLU A 161 20.38 -9.07 22.21
CA GLU A 161 21.04 -9.79 23.30
C GLU A 161 20.50 -11.23 23.40
N ILE A 162 19.18 -11.42 23.50
CA ILE A 162 18.56 -12.76 23.59
C ILE A 162 18.90 -13.60 22.36
N LEU A 163 18.85 -13.02 21.16
CA LEU A 163 19.15 -13.72 19.92
C LEU A 163 20.62 -14.12 19.81
N SER A 164 21.53 -13.34 20.39
CA SER A 164 22.97 -13.66 20.43
C SER A 164 23.28 -14.86 21.33
N LEU A 165 22.42 -15.16 22.28
CA LEU A 165 22.56 -16.29 23.20
C LEU A 165 22.07 -17.64 22.59
N LEU A 166 21.39 -17.60 21.44
CA LEU A 166 20.88 -18.80 20.81
C LEU A 166 22.03 -19.70 20.30
N PRO A 167 22.03 -21.00 20.63
CA PRO A 167 22.99 -21.95 20.08
C PRO A 167 22.98 -21.97 18.55
N ALA A 168 24.18 -22.12 17.96
CA ALA A 168 24.32 -22.13 16.50
C ALA A 168 23.51 -23.24 15.80
N SER A 169 23.29 -24.37 16.48
CA SER A 169 22.43 -25.47 15.98
C SER A 169 20.98 -25.00 15.80
N ILE A 170 20.42 -24.33 16.82
CA ILE A 170 19.06 -23.80 16.78
C ILE A 170 18.93 -22.73 15.70
N SER A 171 19.90 -21.83 15.56
CA SER A 171 19.92 -20.82 14.51
C SER A 171 19.90 -21.46 13.11
N LYS A 172 20.61 -22.60 12.91
CA LYS A 172 20.56 -23.37 11.65
C LYS A 172 19.20 -24.00 11.41
N ASP A 173 18.56 -24.55 12.44
CA ASP A 173 17.23 -25.17 12.32
C ASP A 173 16.15 -24.13 12.04
N ILE A 174 16.22 -22.96 12.66
CA ILE A 174 15.35 -21.81 12.35
C ILE A 174 15.53 -21.39 10.90
N LEU A 175 16.77 -21.25 10.41
CA LEU A 175 17.08 -20.92 9.03
C LEU A 175 16.51 -21.94 8.04
N LYS A 176 16.65 -23.25 8.36
CA LYS A 176 16.12 -24.33 7.55
C LYS A 176 14.60 -24.26 7.47
N GLU A 177 13.94 -24.04 8.61
CA GLU A 177 12.49 -23.93 8.68
C GLU A 177 11.96 -22.73 7.89
N ILE A 178 12.61 -21.57 7.99
CA ILE A 178 12.27 -20.37 7.23
C ILE A 178 12.44 -20.61 5.72
N LYS A 179 13.52 -21.26 5.29
CA LYS A 179 13.75 -21.60 3.88
C LYS A 179 12.68 -22.54 3.36
N GLN A 180 12.35 -23.60 4.08
CA GLN A 180 11.29 -24.54 3.70
C GLN A 180 9.93 -23.82 3.61
N THR A 181 9.59 -23.00 4.58
CA THR A 181 8.35 -22.22 4.56
C THR A 181 8.28 -21.27 3.35
N LYS A 182 9.40 -20.66 2.97
CA LYS A 182 9.50 -19.77 1.80
C LYS A 182 9.23 -20.51 0.49
N GLU A 183 9.69 -21.74 0.36
CA GLU A 183 9.55 -22.53 -0.87
C GLU A 183 8.14 -23.10 -1.05
N TYR A 184 7.47 -23.46 0.04
CA TYR A 184 6.16 -24.16 -0.01
C TYR A 184 4.94 -23.25 0.22
N LYS A 185 5.12 -22.01 0.66
CA LYS A 185 4.02 -21.12 1.05
C LYS A 185 4.04 -19.80 0.28
N GLN A 186 3.97 -19.89 -1.04
CA GLN A 186 3.76 -18.73 -1.89
C GLN A 186 2.28 -18.66 -2.30
N ILE A 187 1.67 -17.48 -2.11
CA ILE A 187 0.31 -17.23 -2.54
C ILE A 187 0.38 -16.53 -3.89
N LYS A 188 -0.11 -17.15 -4.95
CA LYS A 188 -0.21 -16.51 -6.25
C LYS A 188 -1.26 -15.41 -6.19
N LEU A 189 -0.86 -14.17 -6.44
CA LEU A 189 -1.73 -13.00 -6.39
C LEU A 189 -2.37 -12.70 -7.73
N PHE A 190 -1.55 -12.59 -8.77
CA PHE A 190 -2.00 -12.26 -10.13
C PHE A 190 -0.98 -12.70 -11.17
N THR A 191 -1.45 -12.75 -12.42
CA THR A 191 -0.60 -12.95 -13.60
C THR A 191 -0.53 -11.65 -14.37
N TYR A 192 0.63 -11.24 -14.83
CA TYR A 192 0.83 -10.03 -15.63
C TYR A 192 1.61 -10.34 -16.91
N PHE A 193 1.34 -9.56 -17.94
CA PHE A 193 2.06 -9.64 -19.21
C PHE A 193 3.22 -8.65 -19.18
N TYR A 194 4.43 -9.09 -19.49
CA TYR A 194 5.63 -8.23 -19.53
C TYR A 194 6.18 -8.00 -20.95
N GLU A 195 5.86 -8.91 -21.88
CA GLU A 195 6.10 -8.82 -23.31
C GLU A 195 4.92 -9.42 -24.05
N GLU A 196 4.81 -9.17 -25.37
CA GLU A 196 3.75 -9.76 -26.19
C GLU A 196 3.79 -11.28 -26.12
N GLY A 197 2.69 -11.88 -25.70
CA GLY A 197 2.55 -13.33 -25.52
C GLY A 197 3.30 -13.93 -24.31
N LYS A 198 4.10 -13.14 -23.57
CA LYS A 198 4.82 -13.60 -22.38
C LYS A 198 4.17 -13.09 -21.10
N LYS A 199 3.94 -14.00 -20.17
CA LYS A 199 3.33 -13.71 -18.88
C LYS A 199 4.17 -14.25 -17.72
N ALA A 200 4.07 -13.61 -16.57
CA ALA A 200 4.65 -14.06 -15.32
C ALA A 200 3.64 -13.95 -14.19
N ASP A 201 3.83 -14.76 -13.17
CA ASP A 201 3.01 -14.75 -11.97
C ASP A 201 3.69 -13.94 -10.87
N TYR A 202 2.91 -13.14 -10.15
CA TYR A 202 3.36 -12.47 -8.96
C TYR A 202 2.88 -13.22 -7.72
N TYR A 203 3.79 -13.41 -6.76
CA TYR A 203 3.51 -14.17 -5.56
C TYR A 203 3.72 -13.33 -4.31
N PHE A 204 2.76 -13.39 -3.38
CA PHE A 204 2.98 -13.00 -2.00
C PHE A 204 3.78 -14.10 -1.33
N SER A 205 4.90 -13.76 -0.73
CA SER A 205 5.82 -14.74 -0.18
C SER A 205 6.14 -14.47 1.29
N PHE A 206 6.76 -15.43 1.93
CA PHE A 206 7.34 -15.28 3.26
C PHE A 206 8.55 -14.31 3.28
N ASP A 207 9.00 -13.89 2.09
CA ASP A 207 10.07 -12.93 1.89
C ASP A 207 9.51 -11.50 1.94
N SER A 208 9.84 -10.78 3.00
CA SER A 208 9.37 -9.41 3.22
C SER A 208 9.81 -8.45 2.12
N THR A 209 10.98 -8.66 1.48
CA THR A 209 11.49 -7.77 0.43
C THR A 209 10.60 -7.76 -0.81
N LYS A 210 10.17 -8.95 -1.28
CA LYS A 210 9.26 -9.03 -2.43
C LYS A 210 7.89 -8.41 -2.15
N ASN A 211 7.38 -8.61 -0.93
CA ASN A 211 6.11 -8.02 -0.55
C ASN A 211 6.23 -6.49 -0.39
N PHE A 212 7.39 -5.99 0.07
CA PHE A 212 7.66 -4.55 0.10
C PHE A 212 7.72 -3.95 -1.31
N ASP A 213 8.34 -4.64 -2.26
CA ASP A 213 8.35 -4.23 -3.67
C ASP A 213 6.93 -4.17 -4.25
N LEU A 214 6.05 -5.09 -3.85
CA LEU A 214 4.63 -5.04 -4.22
C LEU A 214 3.94 -3.81 -3.63
N LEU A 215 4.14 -3.50 -2.34
CA LEU A 215 3.60 -2.28 -1.73
C LEU A 215 4.10 -1.03 -2.45
N LYS A 216 5.40 -0.97 -2.72
CA LYS A 216 6.01 0.14 -3.46
C LYS A 216 5.38 0.31 -4.83
N MET A 217 5.15 -0.80 -5.56
CA MET A 217 4.47 -0.78 -6.86
C MET A 217 3.02 -0.30 -6.74
N ILE A 218 2.26 -0.79 -5.74
CA ILE A 218 0.85 -0.44 -5.52
C ILE A 218 0.70 1.05 -5.18
N PHE A 219 1.61 1.61 -4.41
CA PHE A 219 1.61 3.03 -4.05
C PHE A 219 2.34 3.92 -5.06
N SER A 220 3.04 3.35 -6.04
CA SER A 220 3.78 4.14 -7.05
C SER A 220 2.82 4.91 -7.93
N ASP A 221 3.05 6.23 -8.02
CA ASP A 221 2.37 7.15 -8.92
C ASP A 221 3.40 8.22 -9.35
N ASN A 222 3.00 9.09 -10.26
CA ASN A 222 3.85 10.19 -10.65
C ASN A 222 3.73 11.35 -9.65
N LEU A 223 4.81 11.64 -8.91
CA LEU A 223 4.83 12.74 -7.94
C LEU A 223 4.44 14.09 -8.58
N LYS A 224 4.70 14.29 -9.89
CA LYS A 224 4.25 15.49 -10.62
C LYS A 224 2.72 15.62 -10.61
N ASN A 225 1.99 14.49 -10.61
CA ASN A 225 0.53 14.51 -10.49
C ASN A 225 0.09 15.06 -9.14
N CYS A 226 0.78 14.69 -8.05
CA CYS A 226 0.47 15.22 -6.71
C CYS A 226 0.63 16.74 -6.66
N TYR A 227 1.71 17.28 -7.23
CA TYR A 227 1.93 18.72 -7.31
C TYR A 227 0.95 19.42 -8.28
N TYR A 228 0.60 18.78 -9.38
CA TYR A 228 -0.41 19.32 -10.29
C TYR A 228 -1.79 19.39 -9.62
N TYR A 229 -2.20 18.36 -8.92
CA TYR A 229 -3.48 18.33 -8.19
C TYR A 229 -3.51 19.39 -7.09
N GLU A 230 -2.41 19.54 -6.32
CA GLU A 230 -2.25 20.60 -5.33
C GLU A 230 -2.40 21.99 -5.98
N TYR A 231 -1.67 22.24 -7.07
CA TYR A 231 -1.75 23.50 -7.79
C TYR A 231 -3.19 23.81 -8.26
N VAL A 232 -3.88 22.84 -8.87
CA VAL A 232 -5.25 23.06 -9.36
C VAL A 232 -6.20 23.29 -8.20
N CYS A 233 -6.16 22.49 -7.16
CA CYS A 233 -7.04 22.62 -5.99
C CYS A 233 -6.82 23.96 -5.28
N VAL A 234 -5.58 24.35 -5.04
CA VAL A 234 -5.27 25.58 -4.32
C VAL A 234 -5.47 26.83 -5.19
N SER A 235 -4.95 26.84 -6.43
CA SER A 235 -4.92 28.04 -7.27
C SER A 235 -6.16 28.22 -8.12
N LYS A 236 -6.88 27.18 -8.48
CA LYS A 236 -8.06 27.23 -9.37
C LYS A 236 -9.37 27.03 -8.62
N LEU A 237 -9.38 26.14 -7.64
CA LEU A 237 -10.56 25.84 -6.84
C LEU A 237 -10.58 26.64 -5.52
N HIS A 238 -9.52 27.43 -5.23
CA HIS A 238 -9.39 28.26 -4.03
C HIS A 238 -9.51 27.47 -2.71
N ILE A 239 -9.14 26.19 -2.71
CA ILE A 239 -9.05 25.38 -1.51
C ILE A 239 -7.78 25.77 -0.77
N SER A 240 -7.84 25.97 0.56
CA SER A 240 -6.63 26.29 1.31
C SER A 240 -5.61 25.12 1.20
N LEU A 241 -4.32 25.45 1.20
CA LEU A 241 -3.28 24.38 1.18
C LEU A 241 -3.41 23.44 2.37
N TYR A 242 -3.82 23.98 3.52
CA TYR A 242 -4.04 23.18 4.73
C TYR A 242 -5.20 22.20 4.55
N ASP A 243 -6.34 22.65 4.04
CA ASP A 243 -7.50 21.79 3.79
C ASP A 243 -7.18 20.72 2.75
N TYR A 244 -6.48 21.11 1.66
CA TYR A 244 -6.02 20.16 0.65
C TYR A 244 -5.16 19.06 1.23
N LEU A 245 -4.17 19.39 2.07
CA LEU A 245 -3.21 18.42 2.60
C LEU A 245 -3.82 17.52 3.68
N TYR A 246 -4.57 18.08 4.61
CA TYR A 246 -4.95 17.41 5.85
C TYR A 246 -6.39 16.93 5.90
N TYR A 247 -7.28 17.44 5.04
CA TYR A 247 -8.69 17.03 5.03
C TYR A 247 -9.11 16.31 3.76
N MET A 248 -8.48 16.58 2.62
CA MET A 248 -8.84 15.91 1.37
C MET A 248 -8.03 14.63 1.15
N THR A 249 -8.71 13.63 0.59
CA THR A 249 -8.07 12.43 0.06
C THR A 249 -7.59 12.66 -1.39
N PRO A 250 -6.66 11.85 -1.91
CA PRO A 250 -6.28 11.89 -3.32
C PRO A 250 -7.47 11.69 -4.27
N VAL A 251 -8.40 10.78 -3.95
CA VAL A 251 -9.58 10.54 -4.80
C VAL A 251 -10.50 11.75 -4.86
N GLU A 252 -10.73 12.44 -3.74
CA GLU A 252 -11.53 13.68 -3.71
C GLU A 252 -10.90 14.78 -4.56
N SER A 253 -9.57 14.93 -4.48
CA SER A 253 -8.82 15.88 -5.30
C SER A 253 -8.98 15.61 -6.79
N ILE A 254 -8.88 14.35 -7.19
CA ILE A 254 -9.07 13.93 -8.58
C ILE A 254 -10.51 14.19 -9.05
N LEU A 255 -11.50 13.93 -8.21
CA LEU A 255 -12.92 14.19 -8.53
C LEU A 255 -13.19 15.68 -8.72
N GLN A 256 -12.67 16.53 -7.84
CA GLN A 256 -12.80 17.99 -7.97
C GLN A 256 -12.21 18.50 -9.29
N ILE A 257 -11.03 18.02 -9.66
CA ILE A 257 -10.36 18.40 -10.91
C ILE A 257 -11.15 17.92 -12.13
N LYS A 258 -11.69 16.69 -12.11
CA LYS A 258 -12.53 16.17 -13.18
C LYS A 258 -13.80 17.01 -13.36
N THR A 259 -14.45 17.42 -12.26
CA THR A 259 -15.63 18.29 -12.29
C THR A 259 -15.29 19.64 -12.91
N LEU A 260 -14.21 20.29 -12.47
CA LEU A 260 -13.74 21.55 -13.04
C LEU A 260 -13.46 21.42 -14.54
N SER A 261 -12.79 20.34 -14.95
CA SER A 261 -12.46 20.10 -16.37
C SER A 261 -13.70 19.93 -17.22
N LYS A 262 -14.75 19.29 -16.69
CA LYS A 262 -16.04 19.13 -17.37
C LYS A 262 -16.74 20.47 -17.54
N GLU A 263 -16.81 21.28 -16.48
CA GLU A 263 -17.41 22.62 -16.51
C GLU A 263 -16.73 23.55 -17.53
N ILE A 264 -15.38 23.55 -17.55
CA ILE A 264 -14.61 24.32 -18.54
C ILE A 264 -14.93 23.88 -19.96
N LYS A 265 -15.04 22.57 -20.19
CA LYS A 265 -15.39 22.04 -21.51
C LYS A 265 -16.79 22.48 -21.92
N GLU A 266 -17.77 22.34 -21.05
CA GLU A 266 -19.16 22.77 -21.31
C GLU A 266 -19.25 24.28 -21.61
N GLN A 267 -18.53 25.12 -20.86
CA GLN A 267 -18.44 26.56 -21.13
C GLN A 267 -17.82 26.88 -22.47
N ASN A 268 -16.71 26.19 -22.83
CA ASN A 268 -16.07 26.38 -24.13
C ASN A 268 -16.97 25.94 -25.29
N ASP A 269 -17.70 24.86 -25.16
CA ASP A 269 -18.63 24.37 -26.17
C ASP A 269 -19.83 25.30 -26.34
N ALA A 270 -20.36 25.85 -25.23
CA ALA A 270 -21.40 26.86 -25.25
C ALA A 270 -20.94 28.15 -25.93
N GLN A 271 -19.71 28.62 -25.63
CA GLN A 271 -19.14 29.80 -26.31
C GLN A 271 -18.97 29.59 -27.83
N LYS A 272 -18.47 28.41 -28.23
CA LYS A 272 -18.35 28.07 -29.65
C LYS A 272 -19.70 28.02 -30.34
N ALA A 273 -20.73 27.47 -29.71
CA ALA A 273 -22.09 27.45 -30.23
C ALA A 273 -22.66 28.87 -30.41
N ALA A 274 -22.47 29.74 -29.41
CA ALA A 274 -22.91 31.15 -29.50
C ALA A 274 -22.17 31.92 -30.58
N GLN A 275 -20.89 31.70 -30.79
CA GLN A 275 -20.12 32.31 -31.86
C GLN A 275 -20.57 31.87 -33.27
N ASN A 276 -20.98 30.60 -33.40
CA ASN A 276 -21.46 30.04 -34.67
C ASN A 276 -22.88 30.57 -35.02
N THR A 277 -23.73 30.80 -34.04
CA THR A 277 -25.05 31.42 -34.26
C THR A 277 -24.97 32.90 -34.69
N ASN A 278 -23.94 33.63 -34.24
CA ASN A 278 -23.71 35.00 -34.66
C ASN A 278 -23.08 35.14 -36.08
N LYS A 279 -22.70 34.05 -36.71
CA LYS A 279 -22.17 34.04 -38.10
C LYS A 279 -23.24 33.74 -39.17
N GLN A 280 -24.54 33.86 -38.88
CA GLN A 280 -25.54 33.81 -39.92
C GLN A 280 -25.32 34.95 -40.93
N PRO A 281 -25.24 34.62 -42.22
CA PRO A 281 -25.01 35.67 -43.23
C PRO A 281 -26.18 36.66 -43.21
N THR A 282 -25.86 37.94 -43.13
CA THR A 282 -26.78 39.02 -43.37
C THR A 282 -27.50 38.76 -44.69
N PRO A 283 -28.87 38.74 -44.76
CA PRO A 283 -29.57 38.61 -46.00
C PRO A 283 -29.12 39.72 -46.94
N GLY A 284 -28.54 39.36 -48.07
CA GLY A 284 -28.12 40.33 -49.09
C GLY A 284 -29.29 41.26 -49.44
N LEU A 285 -29.15 42.56 -49.16
CA LEU A 285 -30.00 43.60 -49.74
C LEU A 285 -29.89 43.47 -51.23
N GLY A 286 -30.99 42.98 -51.87
CA GLY A 286 -31.11 42.92 -53.30
C GLY A 286 -30.93 44.31 -53.92
N ALA A 287 -30.04 44.41 -54.88
CA ALA A 287 -29.89 45.61 -55.69
C ALA A 287 -31.19 45.92 -56.44
N PRO A 288 -31.68 47.18 -56.44
CA PRO A 288 -32.79 47.57 -57.28
C PRO A 288 -32.38 47.59 -58.77
N ARG A 289 -33.27 47.11 -59.62
CA ARG A 289 -33.17 47.23 -61.07
C ARG A 289 -33.35 48.68 -61.47
#